data_6577b27dc8f35665099f0cac29652aaa
#
_entry.id   6577b27dc8f35665099f0cac29652aaa
#
_cell.length_a   1.000
_cell.length_b   1.000
_cell.length_c   1.000
_cell.angle_alpha   90.00
_cell.angle_beta   90.00
_cell.angle_gamma   90.00
#
_symmetry.space_group_name_H-M   'P 1'
#
loop_
_entity.id
_entity.type
_entity.pdbx_description
1 polymer ?
#
loop_
_entity_poly.entity_id
_entity_poly.type
_entity_poly.pdbx_seq_one_letter_code
_entity_poly.pdbx_strand_id
1 'polypeptide(L)'
;MTDREQYTPGPASAAEVRKDGEKWTLILVRELRHSPEKVWQALTDPAHLREWAPFEADGSLGTVGTKVNLTWTGTRTPIETTVTRADVLKALEYNDIRWELEAFGDGTRLKLWHNIDRRFIAWGAAGWHISFDVLDHLLSGTPIGRIAGAEAIKFGWQRLNAEYAKQFGLETPNWPATADRKA
;
A
#
# COMPACT_ATOMS: atom_id res chain seq x y z
N MET A 1 -22.90 9.63 11.31
CA MET A 1 -21.73 9.48 10.43
C MET A 1 -20.83 8.37 10.96
N THR A 2 -20.46 7.43 10.12
CA THR A 2 -19.51 6.36 10.48
C THR A 2 -18.09 6.89 10.49
N ASP A 3 -17.16 6.19 11.16
CA ASP A 3 -15.73 6.54 11.17
C ASP A 3 -15.16 6.59 9.74
N ARG A 4 -15.64 5.70 8.86
CA ARG A 4 -15.29 5.71 7.44
C ARG A 4 -15.69 7.01 6.74
N GLU A 5 -16.90 7.50 6.96
CA GLU A 5 -17.39 8.74 6.35
C GLU A 5 -16.66 9.97 6.86
N GLN A 6 -16.16 9.92 8.08
CA GLN A 6 -15.39 11.00 8.70
C GLN A 6 -13.90 10.97 8.33
N TYR A 7 -13.43 9.86 7.77
CA TYR A 7 -12.03 9.70 7.43
C TYR A 7 -11.58 10.71 6.38
N THR A 8 -10.51 11.40 6.68
CA THR A 8 -9.80 12.29 5.76
C THR A 8 -8.30 12.07 5.96
N PRO A 9 -7.53 11.76 4.90
CA PRO A 9 -6.10 11.60 5.04
C PRO A 9 -5.41 12.92 5.40
N GLY A 10 -4.36 12.81 6.19
CA GLY A 10 -3.44 13.90 6.44
C GLY A 10 -2.64 14.29 5.20
N PRO A 11 -1.73 15.26 5.31
CA PRO A 11 -0.86 15.65 4.20
C PRO A 11 0.08 14.52 3.80
N ALA A 12 0.64 14.61 2.59
CA ALA A 12 1.67 13.68 2.12
C ALA A 12 2.78 13.54 3.16
N SER A 13 3.13 12.31 3.46
CA SER A 13 4.12 11.97 4.49
C SER A 13 5.51 11.73 3.91
N ALA A 14 6.47 11.40 4.76
CA ALA A 14 7.83 11.08 4.34
C ALA A 14 7.82 9.91 3.35
N ALA A 15 8.32 10.18 2.16
CA ALA A 15 8.42 9.22 1.08
C ALA A 15 9.66 9.52 0.24
N GLU A 16 10.18 8.50 -0.42
CA GLU A 16 11.37 8.59 -1.23
C GLU A 16 11.14 7.86 -2.55
N VAL A 17 11.76 8.33 -3.60
CA VAL A 17 11.79 7.66 -4.90
C VAL A 17 13.24 7.38 -5.24
N ARG A 18 13.53 6.12 -5.57
CA ARG A 18 14.86 5.70 -6.05
C ARG A 18 14.77 5.21 -7.48
N LYS A 19 15.78 5.55 -8.24
CA LYS A 19 16.00 5.03 -9.58
C LYS A 19 17.26 4.18 -9.58
N ASP A 20 17.13 2.94 -10.05
CA ASP A 20 18.22 2.01 -10.25
C ASP A 20 18.16 1.48 -11.68
N GLY A 21 19.06 2.00 -12.55
CA GLY A 21 18.96 1.77 -13.98
C GLY A 21 17.65 2.34 -14.53
N GLU A 22 16.82 1.48 -15.11
CA GLU A 22 15.47 1.84 -15.58
C GLU A 22 14.36 1.54 -14.57
N LYS A 23 14.71 0.92 -13.45
CA LYS A 23 13.76 0.60 -12.38
C LYS A 23 13.55 1.78 -11.47
N TRP A 24 12.29 2.05 -11.18
CA TRP A 24 11.85 3.05 -10.23
C TRP A 24 11.23 2.37 -9.02
N THR A 25 11.57 2.83 -7.84
CA THR A 25 11.09 2.29 -6.58
C THR A 25 10.52 3.40 -5.72
N LEU A 26 9.26 3.23 -5.31
CA LEU A 26 8.62 4.03 -4.29
C LEU A 26 9.00 3.45 -2.92
N ILE A 27 9.39 4.32 -2.00
CA ILE A 27 9.68 3.95 -0.62
C ILE A 27 8.80 4.80 0.30
N LEU A 28 7.97 4.14 1.09
CA LEU A 28 7.12 4.77 2.11
C LEU A 28 7.47 4.22 3.49
N VAL A 29 7.51 5.09 4.48
CA VAL A 29 7.71 4.73 5.87
C VAL A 29 6.52 5.19 6.69
N ARG A 30 5.99 4.30 7.52
CA ARG A 30 4.94 4.61 8.47
C ARG A 30 5.30 4.08 9.86
N GLU A 31 5.20 4.93 10.85
CA GLU A 31 5.29 4.52 12.25
C GLU A 31 3.89 4.17 12.76
N LEU A 32 3.74 2.93 13.23
CA LEU A 32 2.49 2.38 13.73
C LEU A 32 2.63 2.09 15.22
N ARG A 33 1.67 2.50 16.03
CA ARG A 33 1.64 2.21 17.47
C ARG A 33 1.07 0.83 17.76
N HIS A 34 1.57 -0.16 17.03
CA HIS A 34 1.14 -1.55 17.10
C HIS A 34 2.36 -2.45 17.08
N SER A 35 2.28 -3.60 17.77
CA SER A 35 3.40 -4.52 17.87
C SER A 35 3.81 -5.09 16.50
N PRO A 36 5.09 -5.45 16.30
CA PRO A 36 5.53 -6.13 15.08
C PRO A 36 4.72 -7.40 14.78
N GLU A 37 4.26 -8.12 15.78
CA GLU A 37 3.42 -9.32 15.64
C GLU A 37 2.08 -8.99 14.99
N LYS A 38 1.41 -7.94 15.43
CA LYS A 38 0.14 -7.48 14.83
C LYS A 38 0.34 -6.99 13.39
N VAL A 39 1.39 -6.22 13.16
CA VAL A 39 1.72 -5.71 11.82
C VAL A 39 2.05 -6.85 10.88
N TRP A 40 2.87 -7.81 11.31
CA TRP A 40 3.21 -8.99 10.52
C TRP A 40 1.97 -9.79 10.12
N GLN A 41 1.07 -10.02 11.05
CA GLN A 41 -0.19 -10.73 10.77
C GLN A 41 -1.02 -9.99 9.73
N ALA A 42 -1.11 -8.67 9.82
CA ALA A 42 -1.83 -7.86 8.84
C ALA A 42 -1.20 -7.87 7.45
N LEU A 43 0.12 -8.08 7.35
CA LEU A 43 0.85 -8.17 6.07
C LEU A 43 0.77 -9.56 5.43
N THR A 44 0.49 -10.60 6.18
CA THR A 44 0.63 -11.99 5.71
C THR A 44 -0.67 -12.77 5.65
N ASP A 45 -1.63 -12.46 6.52
CA ASP A 45 -2.91 -13.17 6.59
C ASP A 45 -3.89 -12.65 5.53
N PRO A 46 -4.41 -13.52 4.64
CA PRO A 46 -5.38 -13.12 3.62
C PRO A 46 -6.63 -12.42 4.18
N ALA A 47 -7.12 -12.85 5.32
CA ALA A 47 -8.29 -12.25 5.96
C ALA A 47 -8.02 -10.80 6.40
N HIS A 48 -6.81 -10.52 6.91
CA HIS A 48 -6.40 -9.17 7.26
C HIS A 48 -6.12 -8.31 6.03
N LEU A 49 -5.42 -8.85 5.04
CA LEU A 49 -5.13 -8.14 3.79
C LEU A 49 -6.41 -7.64 3.10
N ARG A 50 -7.47 -8.43 3.13
CA ARG A 50 -8.77 -8.05 2.58
C ARG A 50 -9.35 -6.79 3.21
N GLU A 51 -9.01 -6.52 4.46
CA GLU A 51 -9.55 -5.40 5.22
C GLU A 51 -8.83 -4.06 4.93
N TRP A 52 -7.61 -4.10 4.44
CA TRP A 52 -6.83 -2.87 4.30
C TRP A 52 -6.01 -2.75 3.01
N ALA A 53 -5.45 -3.84 2.49
CA ALA A 53 -4.51 -3.79 1.37
C ALA A 53 -5.21 -3.46 0.05
N PRO A 54 -4.49 -2.88 -0.92
CA PRO A 54 -5.06 -2.59 -2.24
C PRO A 54 -5.17 -3.83 -3.13
N PHE A 55 -4.99 -5.01 -2.59
CA PHE A 55 -5.13 -6.30 -3.26
C PHE A 55 -5.67 -7.37 -2.32
N GLU A 56 -6.18 -8.44 -2.91
CA GLU A 56 -6.52 -9.67 -2.20
C GLU A 56 -5.48 -10.74 -2.50
N ALA A 57 -5.22 -11.60 -1.51
CA ALA A 57 -4.37 -12.77 -1.65
C ALA A 57 -5.19 -14.03 -1.41
N ASP A 58 -4.99 -15.07 -2.21
CA ASP A 58 -5.69 -16.35 -2.05
C ASP A 58 -4.98 -17.34 -1.11
N GLY A 59 -3.90 -16.90 -0.48
CA GLY A 59 -3.14 -17.69 0.49
C GLY A 59 -2.24 -16.82 1.35
N SER A 60 -1.67 -17.42 2.40
CA SER A 60 -0.75 -16.72 3.30
C SER A 60 0.55 -16.32 2.60
N LEU A 61 1.01 -15.12 2.90
CA LEU A 61 2.30 -14.60 2.42
C LEU A 61 3.45 -14.84 3.41
N GLY A 62 3.20 -15.54 4.50
CA GLY A 62 4.15 -15.69 5.60
C GLY A 62 5.22 -16.77 5.44
N THR A 63 5.25 -17.50 4.33
CA THR A 63 6.17 -18.63 4.13
C THR A 63 6.85 -18.54 2.78
N VAL A 64 8.20 -18.58 2.80
CA VAL A 64 9.02 -18.60 1.58
C VAL A 64 8.68 -19.79 0.69
N GLY A 65 8.64 -19.57 -0.61
CA GLY A 65 8.33 -20.58 -1.61
C GLY A 65 6.84 -20.79 -1.86
N THR A 66 5.96 -20.16 -1.09
CA THR A 66 4.52 -20.23 -1.31
C THR A 66 4.14 -19.48 -2.57
N LYS A 67 3.34 -20.11 -3.40
CA LYS A 67 2.70 -19.46 -4.56
C LYS A 67 1.34 -18.95 -4.17
N VAL A 68 1.12 -17.67 -4.43
CA VAL A 68 -0.12 -16.97 -4.08
C VAL A 68 -0.56 -16.13 -5.26
N ASN A 69 -1.86 -16.09 -5.51
CA ASN A 69 -2.44 -15.17 -6.48
C ASN A 69 -2.84 -13.87 -5.79
N LEU A 70 -2.40 -12.76 -6.34
CA LEU A 70 -2.78 -11.42 -5.91
C LEU A 70 -3.75 -10.82 -6.92
N THR A 71 -4.86 -10.30 -6.45
CA THR A 71 -5.83 -9.58 -7.28
C THR A 71 -5.91 -8.14 -6.82
N TRP A 72 -5.35 -7.24 -7.59
CA TRP A 72 -5.38 -5.82 -7.28
C TRP A 72 -6.77 -5.24 -7.44
N THR A 73 -7.15 -4.33 -6.57
CA THR A 73 -8.44 -3.64 -6.62
C THR A 73 -8.61 -2.92 -7.97
N GLY A 74 -9.75 -3.16 -8.61
CA GLY A 74 -10.04 -2.63 -9.95
C GLY A 74 -9.58 -3.52 -11.08
N THR A 75 -8.88 -4.62 -10.80
CA THR A 75 -8.55 -5.64 -11.79
C THR A 75 -9.36 -6.91 -11.55
N ARG A 76 -9.47 -7.76 -12.57
CA ARG A 76 -10.13 -9.07 -12.47
C ARG A 76 -9.16 -10.22 -12.67
N THR A 77 -7.95 -9.92 -13.11
CA THR A 77 -6.94 -10.94 -13.44
C THR A 77 -5.98 -11.08 -12.26
N PRO A 78 -5.96 -12.24 -11.60
CA PRO A 78 -5.00 -12.51 -10.57
C PRO A 78 -3.58 -12.60 -11.15
N ILE A 79 -2.61 -12.17 -10.36
CA ILE A 79 -1.19 -12.28 -10.69
C ILE A 79 -0.59 -13.32 -9.76
N GLU A 80 -0.09 -14.43 -10.33
CA GLU A 80 0.65 -15.43 -9.57
C GLU A 80 1.98 -14.82 -9.09
N THR A 81 2.24 -14.93 -7.80
CA THR A 81 3.51 -14.53 -7.20
C THR A 81 4.03 -15.61 -6.27
N THR A 82 5.34 -15.62 -6.09
CA THR A 82 6.02 -16.49 -5.13
C THR A 82 6.61 -15.64 -4.02
N VAL A 83 6.40 -16.04 -2.79
CA VAL A 83 7.06 -15.41 -1.64
C VAL A 83 8.53 -15.75 -1.68
N THR A 84 9.38 -14.75 -1.90
CA THR A 84 10.84 -14.92 -2.05
C THR A 84 11.59 -14.69 -0.76
N ARG A 85 11.00 -13.98 0.19
CA ARG A 85 11.55 -13.76 1.52
C ARG A 85 10.44 -13.64 2.55
N ALA A 86 10.60 -14.30 3.68
CA ALA A 86 9.71 -14.19 4.83
C ALA A 86 10.51 -14.41 6.12
N ASP A 87 11.21 -13.36 6.55
CA ASP A 87 11.88 -13.30 7.84
C ASP A 87 10.87 -12.78 8.85
N VAL A 88 10.32 -13.66 9.68
CA VAL A 88 9.21 -13.36 10.58
C VAL A 88 9.50 -12.12 11.42
N LEU A 89 8.58 -11.16 11.42
CA LEU A 89 8.63 -9.86 12.10
C LEU A 89 9.69 -8.88 11.58
N LYS A 90 10.39 -9.20 10.48
CA LYS A 90 11.49 -8.36 9.98
C LYS A 90 11.35 -7.98 8.51
N ALA A 91 11.12 -8.94 7.62
CA ALA A 91 11.10 -8.68 6.19
C ALA A 91 10.22 -9.67 5.43
N LEU A 92 9.58 -9.16 4.38
CA LEU A 92 8.69 -9.92 3.52
C LEU A 92 8.85 -9.43 2.09
N GLU A 93 9.07 -10.35 1.15
CA GLU A 93 9.22 -10.01 -0.26
C GLU A 93 8.39 -10.94 -1.14
N TYR A 94 7.64 -10.35 -2.03
CA TYR A 94 6.86 -11.02 -3.07
C TYR A 94 6.54 -10.05 -4.20
N ASN A 95 6.49 -10.54 -5.43
CA ASN A 95 6.22 -9.70 -6.59
C ASN A 95 7.19 -8.50 -6.61
N ASP A 96 6.69 -7.32 -6.86
CA ASP A 96 7.46 -6.06 -6.89
C ASP A 96 7.43 -5.32 -5.55
N ILE A 97 7.12 -6.03 -4.47
CA ILE A 97 6.92 -5.46 -3.13
C ILE A 97 7.89 -6.07 -2.12
N ARG A 98 8.46 -5.20 -1.31
CA ARG A 98 9.24 -5.56 -0.14
C ARG A 98 8.73 -4.79 1.07
N TRP A 99 8.57 -5.49 2.17
CA TRP A 99 8.25 -4.94 3.48
C TRP A 99 9.40 -5.12 4.44
N GLU A 100 9.67 -4.11 5.24
CA GLU A 100 10.60 -4.19 6.36
C GLU A 100 9.87 -3.70 7.62
N LEU A 101 10.05 -4.44 8.71
CA LEU A 101 9.53 -4.12 10.02
C LEU A 101 10.69 -3.94 10.99
N GLU A 102 10.61 -2.87 11.78
CA GLU A 102 11.56 -2.58 12.83
C GLU A 102 10.79 -2.17 14.08
N ALA A 103 11.14 -2.75 15.22
CA ALA A 103 10.59 -2.28 16.49
C ALA A 103 11.03 -0.82 16.71
N PHE A 104 10.08 0.05 16.98
CA PHE A 104 10.30 1.49 17.14
C PHE A 104 9.43 2.04 18.25
N GLY A 105 10.06 2.52 19.33
CA GLY A 105 9.31 2.92 20.51
C GLY A 105 8.43 1.78 21.02
N ASP A 106 7.15 2.05 21.26
CA ASP A 106 6.16 1.06 21.67
C ASP A 106 5.48 0.37 20.48
N GLY A 107 5.94 0.60 19.28
CA GLY A 107 5.30 0.12 18.07
C GLY A 107 6.26 -0.42 17.03
N THR A 108 5.91 -0.20 15.78
CA THR A 108 6.61 -0.69 14.59
C THR A 108 6.83 0.41 13.59
N ARG A 109 8.05 0.53 13.08
CA ARG A 109 8.33 1.27 11.85
C ARG A 109 8.18 0.32 10.68
N LEU A 110 7.19 0.57 9.85
CA LEU A 110 6.90 -0.20 8.65
C LEU A 110 7.44 0.55 7.44
N LYS A 111 8.23 -0.15 6.62
CA LYS A 111 8.78 0.39 5.39
C LYS A 111 8.34 -0.46 4.20
N LEU A 112 7.77 0.21 3.23
CA LEU A 112 7.38 -0.37 1.95
C LEU A 112 8.37 0.04 0.86
N TRP A 113 8.80 -0.94 0.08
CA TRP A 113 9.50 -0.75 -1.19
C TRP A 113 8.60 -1.32 -2.28
N HIS A 114 8.23 -0.50 -3.26
CA HIS A 114 7.38 -0.94 -4.34
C HIS A 114 7.95 -0.47 -5.67
N ASN A 115 8.28 -1.41 -6.53
CA ASN A 115 8.74 -1.12 -7.89
C ASN A 115 7.52 -0.73 -8.72
N ILE A 116 7.48 0.51 -9.17
CA ILE A 116 6.36 1.09 -9.93
C ILE A 116 6.92 1.89 -11.09
N ASP A 117 6.25 1.84 -12.24
CA ASP A 117 6.56 2.74 -13.36
C ASP A 117 6.55 4.21 -12.90
N ARG A 118 7.54 4.97 -13.34
CA ARG A 118 7.70 6.38 -12.98
C ARG A 118 6.42 7.19 -13.09
N ARG A 119 5.62 6.94 -14.11
CA ARG A 119 4.37 7.67 -14.38
C ARG A 119 3.33 7.49 -13.27
N PHE A 120 3.39 6.37 -12.56
CA PHE A 120 2.40 5.98 -11.56
C PHE A 120 2.92 5.98 -10.12
N ILE A 121 4.13 6.49 -9.89
CA ILE A 121 4.71 6.52 -8.54
C ILE A 121 3.88 7.37 -7.58
N ALA A 122 3.49 8.58 -7.99
CA ALA A 122 2.65 9.44 -7.15
C ALA A 122 1.26 8.82 -6.90
N TRP A 123 0.70 8.13 -7.88
CA TRP A 123 -0.54 7.36 -7.73
C TRP A 123 -0.40 6.28 -6.65
N GLY A 124 0.69 5.52 -6.74
CA GLY A 124 0.99 4.48 -5.76
C GLY A 124 1.19 5.04 -4.37
N ALA A 125 1.93 6.15 -4.25
CA ALA A 125 2.15 6.81 -2.97
C ALA A 125 0.84 7.25 -2.31
N ALA A 126 -0.05 7.88 -3.07
CA ALA A 126 -1.37 8.29 -2.59
C ALA A 126 -2.24 7.11 -2.17
N GLY A 127 -2.27 6.05 -2.95
CA GLY A 127 -3.01 4.83 -2.64
C GLY A 127 -2.49 4.12 -1.40
N TRP A 128 -1.19 3.94 -1.29
CA TRP A 128 -0.57 3.33 -0.12
C TRP A 128 -0.72 4.17 1.14
N HIS A 129 -0.66 5.50 1.03
CA HIS A 129 -0.92 6.40 2.16
C HIS A 129 -2.28 6.12 2.79
N ILE A 130 -3.32 6.07 1.96
CA ILE A 130 -4.69 5.77 2.42
C ILE A 130 -4.77 4.35 2.98
N SER A 131 -4.17 3.37 2.31
CA SER A 131 -4.14 1.98 2.78
C SER A 131 -3.47 1.86 4.15
N PHE A 132 -2.41 2.60 4.41
CA PHE A 132 -1.75 2.62 5.72
C PHE A 132 -2.63 3.24 6.81
N ASP A 133 -3.40 4.27 6.50
CA ASP A 133 -4.36 4.83 7.44
C ASP A 133 -5.44 3.80 7.77
N VAL A 134 -5.94 3.07 6.77
CA VAL A 134 -6.92 1.98 6.96
C VAL A 134 -6.32 0.84 7.79
N LEU A 135 -5.05 0.50 7.55
CA LEU A 135 -4.32 -0.49 8.36
C LEU A 135 -4.24 -0.05 9.83
N ASP A 136 -3.92 1.20 10.10
CA ASP A 136 -3.86 1.72 11.46
C ASP A 136 -5.22 1.64 12.18
N HIS A 137 -6.29 1.97 11.50
CA HIS A 137 -7.66 1.78 12.01
C HIS A 137 -7.96 0.31 12.31
N LEU A 138 -7.60 -0.58 11.40
CA LEU A 138 -7.79 -2.03 11.61
C LEU A 138 -7.07 -2.52 12.85
N LEU A 139 -5.81 -2.17 13.00
CA LEU A 139 -4.98 -2.59 14.13
C LEU A 139 -5.38 -1.94 15.45
N SER A 140 -6.02 -0.79 15.39
CA SER A 140 -6.57 -0.08 16.57
C SER A 140 -7.93 -0.65 17.02
N GLY A 141 -8.49 -1.62 16.31
CA GLY A 141 -9.79 -2.21 16.64
C GLY A 141 -10.99 -1.40 16.18
N THR A 142 -10.78 -0.40 15.32
CA THR A 142 -11.83 0.45 14.72
C THR A 142 -11.78 0.39 13.20
N PRO A 143 -11.96 -0.80 12.59
CA PRO A 143 -11.81 -0.96 11.15
C PRO A 143 -12.81 -0.09 10.39
N ILE A 144 -12.34 0.55 9.34
CA ILE A 144 -13.17 1.38 8.45
C ILE A 144 -13.39 0.72 7.09
N GLY A 145 -12.78 -0.42 6.85
CA GLY A 145 -12.83 -1.15 5.59
C GLY A 145 -11.91 -0.60 4.52
N ARG A 146 -11.54 -1.47 3.59
CA ARG A 146 -10.63 -1.12 2.49
C ARG A 146 -11.08 0.12 1.74
N ILE A 147 -10.11 0.99 1.45
CA ILE A 147 -10.28 2.16 0.58
C ILE A 147 -9.18 2.07 -0.49
N ALA A 148 -9.52 1.58 -1.67
CA ALA A 148 -8.56 1.37 -2.75
C ALA A 148 -9.24 1.53 -4.11
N GLY A 149 -8.42 1.70 -5.16
CA GLY A 149 -8.93 1.89 -6.51
C GLY A 149 -9.78 3.15 -6.64
N ALA A 150 -10.87 3.07 -7.38
CA ALA A 150 -11.79 4.19 -7.60
C ALA A 150 -12.43 4.73 -6.31
N GLU A 151 -12.59 3.90 -5.29
CA GLU A 151 -13.13 4.30 -3.99
C GLU A 151 -12.24 5.34 -3.30
N ALA A 152 -10.92 5.24 -3.47
CA ALA A 152 -9.97 6.17 -2.86
C ALA A 152 -10.16 7.63 -3.30
N ILE A 153 -10.71 7.85 -4.50
CA ILE A 153 -10.98 9.20 -5.02
C ILE A 153 -11.95 9.97 -4.10
N LYS A 154 -12.89 9.27 -3.49
CA LYS A 154 -13.86 9.86 -2.56
C LYS A 154 -13.23 10.34 -1.24
N PHE A 155 -12.03 9.90 -0.95
CA PHE A 155 -11.31 10.13 0.31
C PHE A 155 -10.06 10.99 0.17
N GLY A 156 -9.97 11.85 -0.85
CA GLY A 156 -8.88 12.80 -1.00
C GLY A 156 -7.65 12.25 -1.73
N TRP A 157 -7.78 11.15 -2.45
CA TRP A 157 -6.68 10.56 -3.22
C TRP A 157 -6.07 11.55 -4.24
N GLN A 158 -6.91 12.34 -4.92
CA GLN A 158 -6.43 13.31 -5.91
C GLN A 158 -5.53 14.38 -5.29
N ARG A 159 -5.88 14.88 -4.11
CA ARG A 159 -5.05 15.81 -3.36
C ARG A 159 -3.71 15.19 -2.99
N LEU A 160 -3.72 13.99 -2.44
CA LEU A 160 -2.49 13.27 -2.08
C LEU A 160 -1.62 12.98 -3.31
N ASN A 161 -2.22 12.57 -4.42
CA ASN A 161 -1.49 12.35 -5.66
C ASN A 161 -0.74 13.62 -6.10
N ALA A 162 -1.40 14.78 -6.07
CA ALA A 162 -0.78 16.05 -6.41
C ALA A 162 0.34 16.44 -5.42
N GLU A 163 0.13 16.24 -4.13
CA GLU A 163 1.14 16.51 -3.10
C GLU A 163 2.37 15.62 -3.25
N TYR A 164 2.19 14.32 -3.48
CA TYR A 164 3.31 13.40 -3.70
C TYR A 164 4.04 13.68 -5.02
N ALA A 165 3.31 13.97 -6.09
CA ALA A 165 3.92 14.34 -7.36
C ALA A 165 4.81 15.58 -7.21
N LYS A 166 4.34 16.59 -6.50
CA LYS A 166 5.13 17.78 -6.18
C LYS A 166 6.36 17.45 -5.32
N GLN A 167 6.19 16.64 -4.29
CA GLN A 167 7.28 16.22 -3.40
C GLN A 167 8.38 15.47 -4.16
N PHE A 168 8.01 14.63 -5.14
CA PHE A 168 8.95 13.86 -5.94
C PHE A 168 9.50 14.63 -7.14
N GLY A 169 8.93 15.79 -7.48
CA GLY A 169 9.27 16.52 -8.69
C GLY A 169 8.90 15.76 -9.97
N LEU A 170 7.81 15.00 -9.94
CA LEU A 170 7.34 14.17 -11.05
C LEU A 170 5.99 14.65 -11.55
N GLU A 171 5.82 14.57 -12.88
CA GLU A 171 4.50 14.69 -13.48
C GLU A 171 3.71 13.40 -13.23
N THR A 172 2.40 13.52 -13.03
CA THR A 172 1.52 12.41 -12.82
C THR A 172 0.29 12.54 -13.72
N PRO A 173 -0.17 11.44 -14.35
CA PRO A 173 -1.43 11.45 -15.08
C PRO A 173 -2.60 11.75 -14.14
N ASN A 174 -3.63 12.39 -14.66
CA ASN A 174 -4.88 12.57 -13.91
C ASN A 174 -5.61 11.24 -13.75
N TRP A 175 -6.21 11.04 -12.60
CA TRP A 175 -7.09 9.92 -12.34
C TRP A 175 -8.52 10.41 -12.02
N PRO A 176 -9.57 9.76 -12.48
CA PRO A 176 -9.51 8.67 -13.46
C PRO A 176 -8.86 9.18 -14.75
N ALA A 177 -7.97 8.35 -15.30
CA ALA A 177 -7.51 8.61 -16.65
C ALA A 177 -8.76 8.90 -17.47
N THR A 178 -8.82 10.06 -18.13
CA THR A 178 -9.87 10.30 -19.09
C THR A 178 -9.79 9.12 -20.03
N ALA A 179 -10.77 8.20 -19.89
CA ALA A 179 -10.93 7.16 -20.86
C ALA A 179 -10.86 7.88 -22.20
N ASP A 180 -9.92 7.48 -23.04
CA ASP A 180 -9.88 7.98 -24.39
C ASP A 180 -11.31 7.84 -24.90
N ARG A 181 -12.02 8.95 -24.90
CA ARG A 181 -13.31 9.06 -25.57
C ARG A 181 -12.97 9.08 -27.05
N LYS A 182 -12.52 7.94 -27.53
CA LYS A 182 -12.67 7.67 -28.93
C LYS A 182 -14.16 7.39 -29.13
N ALA A 183 -14.79 8.46 -29.50
CA ALA A 183 -16.08 8.35 -30.14
C ALA A 183 -15.99 7.38 -31.32
#